data_9cd3f17f293a4b38e43e37bb98b81066
#
_entry.id   9cd3f17f293a4b38e43e37bb98b81066
#
_cell.length_a   1.000
_cell.length_b   1.000
_cell.length_c   1.000
_cell.angle_alpha   90.00
_cell.angle_beta   90.00
_cell.angle_gamma   90.00
#
_symmetry.space_group_name_H-M   'P 1'
#
loop_
_entity.id
_entity.type
_entity.pdbx_description
1 polymer ?
#
loop_
_entity_poly.entity_id
_entity_poly.type
_entity_poly.pdbx_seq_one_letter_code
_entity_poly.pdbx_strand_id
1 'polypeptide(L)'
;MESRRGRTGRPPVGLAVAGLVRTMALANPLWGAPRIHGELLKLGFEISQRTVARLMPRRRKPPSQTWRTFLQNHVSDLVSIDFFVVPTATFRVLYVFLALLHHRRRVVHFNVTDSPTAAWTAQQIVEAFPHEEAPRFLLRDRDSIYGGKFRRRVQGLGIGEVLTAPRSPWQNPFAERLIGTIRRELLDHVIVMNEGHLRRRLRNYLSYYHASRTHLALEKDAPEPRAVEPPAQGPVVALPQVGGLHHRYVRRAA
;
A
#
# COMPACT_ATOMS: atom_id res chain seq x y z
N MET A 1 17.91 68.70 3.83
CA MET A 1 18.02 67.45 4.66
C MET A 1 16.62 66.87 4.80
N GLU A 2 16.28 65.91 3.93
CA GLU A 2 14.98 65.23 3.99
C GLU A 2 15.09 64.00 4.91
N SER A 3 14.27 64.02 5.95
CA SER A 3 14.13 62.92 6.92
C SER A 3 13.52 61.70 6.25
N ARG A 4 14.27 60.57 6.19
CA ARG A 4 13.76 59.27 5.80
C ARG A 4 12.66 58.84 6.78
N ARG A 5 11.38 58.97 6.35
CA ARG A 5 10.23 58.37 7.07
C ARG A 5 10.46 56.87 7.20
N GLY A 6 10.69 56.40 8.42
CA GLY A 6 10.77 54.97 8.75
C GLY A 6 9.48 54.26 8.33
N ARG A 7 9.59 53.28 7.42
CA ARG A 7 8.50 52.36 7.11
C ARG A 7 8.15 51.58 8.38
N THR A 8 7.03 51.93 9.00
CA THR A 8 6.46 51.10 10.08
C THR A 8 6.14 49.71 9.54
N GLY A 9 6.97 48.74 9.88
CA GLY A 9 6.76 47.33 9.55
C GLY A 9 5.49 46.82 10.25
N ARG A 10 4.87 45.79 9.67
CA ARG A 10 3.73 45.08 10.29
C ARG A 10 4.10 44.66 11.71
N PRO A 11 3.21 44.83 12.73
CA PRO A 11 3.49 44.45 14.10
C PRO A 11 3.99 42.99 14.21
N PRO A 12 4.94 42.69 15.08
CA PRO A 12 5.43 41.35 15.30
C PRO A 12 4.30 40.46 15.82
N VAL A 13 4.26 39.22 15.34
CA VAL A 13 3.32 38.20 15.85
C VAL A 13 3.61 37.95 17.32
N GLY A 14 2.59 37.97 18.18
CA GLY A 14 2.74 37.75 19.62
C GLY A 14 3.50 36.45 19.93
N LEU A 15 4.38 36.52 20.93
CA LEU A 15 5.21 35.35 21.35
C LEU A 15 4.38 34.11 21.67
N ALA A 16 3.17 34.29 22.23
CA ALA A 16 2.23 33.21 22.54
C ALA A 16 1.80 32.44 21.29
N VAL A 17 1.45 33.16 20.20
CA VAL A 17 1.04 32.53 18.94
C VAL A 17 2.23 31.82 18.29
N ALA A 18 3.41 32.41 18.33
CA ALA A 18 4.63 31.76 17.82
C ALA A 18 4.98 30.50 18.61
N GLY A 19 4.82 30.51 19.92
CA GLY A 19 4.97 29.33 20.79
C GLY A 19 3.96 28.24 20.44
N LEU A 20 2.69 28.59 20.27
CA LEU A 20 1.62 27.68 19.93
C LEU A 20 1.85 27.00 18.56
N VAL A 21 2.27 27.76 17.54
CA VAL A 21 2.65 27.19 16.23
C VAL A 21 3.75 26.15 16.36
N ARG A 22 4.79 26.44 17.18
CA ARG A 22 5.88 25.48 17.40
C ARG A 22 5.41 24.24 18.13
N THR A 23 4.61 24.37 19.18
CA THR A 23 4.02 23.26 19.93
C THR A 23 3.19 22.37 19.02
N MET A 24 2.28 22.94 18.21
CA MET A 24 1.46 22.19 17.24
C MET A 24 2.32 21.46 16.22
N ALA A 25 3.37 22.12 15.69
CA ALA A 25 4.26 21.51 14.69
C ALA A 25 5.12 20.37 15.25
N LEU A 26 5.55 20.45 16.51
CA LEU A 26 6.32 19.41 17.18
C LEU A 26 5.44 18.22 17.59
N ALA A 27 4.25 18.50 18.11
CA ALA A 27 3.29 17.47 18.50
C ALA A 27 2.74 16.70 17.29
N ASN A 28 2.71 17.33 16.10
CA ASN A 28 2.14 16.75 14.88
C ASN A 28 3.14 16.84 13.71
N PRO A 29 4.16 15.97 13.65
CA PRO A 29 5.24 16.08 12.66
C PRO A 29 4.80 16.01 11.20
N LEU A 30 3.60 15.50 10.93
CA LEU A 30 3.03 15.40 9.59
C LEU A 30 2.19 16.62 9.20
N TRP A 31 1.95 17.56 10.11
CA TRP A 31 1.16 18.74 9.79
C TRP A 31 2.00 19.80 9.06
N GLY A 32 1.47 20.27 7.94
CA GLY A 32 2.01 21.42 7.23
C GLY A 32 1.39 22.73 7.71
N ALA A 33 1.94 23.85 7.24
CA ALA A 33 1.43 25.18 7.57
C ALA A 33 -0.07 25.37 7.28
N PRO A 34 -0.67 24.84 6.20
CA PRO A 34 -2.11 24.96 5.96
C PRO A 34 -2.96 24.38 7.08
N ARG A 35 -2.58 23.21 7.62
CA ARG A 35 -3.34 22.54 8.68
C ARG A 35 -3.20 23.25 10.01
N ILE A 36 -1.98 23.63 10.39
CA ILE A 36 -1.75 24.44 11.61
C ILE A 36 -2.48 25.78 11.53
N HIS A 37 -2.49 26.42 10.36
CA HIS A 37 -3.23 27.65 10.13
C HIS A 37 -4.75 27.44 10.37
N GLY A 38 -5.32 26.35 9.83
CA GLY A 38 -6.73 26.02 10.04
C GLY A 38 -7.10 25.85 11.51
N GLU A 39 -6.25 25.17 12.30
CA GLU A 39 -6.44 25.02 13.75
C GLU A 39 -6.36 26.37 14.48
N LEU A 40 -5.40 27.23 14.10
CA LEU A 40 -5.29 28.56 14.69
C LEU A 40 -6.51 29.42 14.43
N LEU A 41 -7.09 29.37 13.22
CA LEU A 41 -8.35 30.06 12.90
C LEU A 41 -9.51 29.54 13.76
N LYS A 42 -9.59 28.22 14.03
CA LYS A 42 -10.60 27.66 14.92
C LYS A 42 -10.42 28.08 16.39
N LEU A 43 -9.21 28.43 16.78
CA LEU A 43 -8.87 28.98 18.10
C LEU A 43 -8.99 30.52 18.16
N GLY A 44 -9.51 31.16 17.11
CA GLY A 44 -9.73 32.61 17.06
C GLY A 44 -8.49 33.45 16.75
N PHE A 45 -7.39 32.84 16.25
CA PHE A 45 -6.19 33.58 15.89
C PHE A 45 -6.21 33.97 14.39
N GLU A 46 -6.34 35.24 14.11
CA GLU A 46 -6.24 35.80 12.74
C GLU A 46 -4.78 35.98 12.31
N ILE A 47 -4.22 34.95 11.70
CA ILE A 47 -2.83 34.93 11.23
C ILE A 47 -2.80 34.37 9.80
N SER A 48 -1.92 34.88 8.93
CA SER A 48 -1.79 34.33 7.59
C SER A 48 -1.03 33.00 7.56
N GLN A 49 -1.42 32.07 6.67
CA GLN A 49 -0.72 30.80 6.45
C GLN A 49 0.79 30.99 6.18
N ARG A 50 1.17 32.07 5.45
CA ARG A 50 2.58 32.42 5.20
C ARG A 50 3.34 32.73 6.48
N THR A 51 2.69 33.40 7.45
CA THR A 51 3.28 33.68 8.75
C THR A 51 3.44 32.40 9.57
N VAL A 52 2.44 31.50 9.57
CA VAL A 52 2.53 30.18 10.19
C VAL A 52 3.72 29.40 9.62
N ALA A 53 3.85 29.34 8.29
CA ALA A 53 4.97 28.66 7.61
C ALA A 53 6.34 29.21 8.05
N ARG A 54 6.46 30.52 8.28
CA ARG A 54 7.68 31.17 8.75
C ARG A 54 7.99 30.85 10.22
N LEU A 55 6.97 30.66 11.07
CA LEU A 55 7.11 30.40 12.50
C LEU A 55 7.34 28.90 12.80
N MET A 56 7.00 28.01 11.88
CA MET A 56 7.25 26.58 12.02
C MET A 56 8.76 26.30 12.17
N PRO A 57 9.13 25.30 12.99
CA PRO A 57 10.52 24.88 13.11
C PRO A 57 11.08 24.47 11.75
N ARG A 58 12.22 25.02 11.35
CA ARG A 58 12.93 24.54 10.15
C ARG A 58 13.37 23.09 10.40
N ARG A 59 12.94 22.18 9.54
CA ARG A 59 13.45 20.81 9.55
C ARG A 59 14.94 20.85 9.25
N ARG A 60 15.77 20.40 10.18
CA ARG A 60 17.25 20.41 10.05
C ARG A 60 17.77 19.44 8.97
N LYS A 61 16.94 18.52 8.49
CA LYS A 61 17.28 17.63 7.37
C LYS A 61 16.32 17.95 6.22
N PRO A 62 16.80 18.00 4.96
CA PRO A 62 15.89 18.00 3.82
C PRO A 62 14.94 16.82 4.00
N PRO A 63 13.68 16.93 3.62
CA PRO A 63 12.78 15.79 3.69
C PRO A 63 13.45 14.66 2.90
N SER A 64 13.64 13.52 3.55
CA SER A 64 13.96 12.29 2.82
C SER A 64 12.94 12.17 1.70
N GLN A 65 13.32 11.52 0.62
CA GLN A 65 12.43 11.18 -0.49
C GLN A 65 10.99 10.97 -0.01
N THR A 66 10.00 11.63 -0.63
CA THR A 66 8.59 11.45 -0.22
C THR A 66 8.23 9.98 -0.37
N TRP A 67 7.30 9.49 0.45
CA TRP A 67 6.82 8.11 0.35
C TRP A 67 6.38 7.73 -1.07
N ARG A 68 5.68 8.63 -1.74
CA ARG A 68 5.26 8.46 -3.13
C ARG A 68 6.46 8.32 -4.07
N THR A 69 7.45 9.18 -3.93
CA THR A 69 8.68 9.15 -4.75
C THR A 69 9.48 7.88 -4.46
N PHE A 70 9.56 7.44 -3.19
CA PHE A 70 10.18 6.18 -2.85
C PHE A 70 9.50 5.00 -3.55
N LEU A 71 8.17 4.90 -3.47
CA LEU A 71 7.41 3.82 -4.13
C LEU A 71 7.59 3.85 -5.65
N GLN A 72 7.64 5.04 -6.27
CA GLN A 72 7.85 5.17 -7.72
C GLN A 72 9.24 4.73 -8.16
N ASN A 73 10.27 5.11 -7.40
CA ASN A 73 11.66 4.81 -7.75
C ASN A 73 12.07 3.35 -7.52
N HIS A 74 11.32 2.62 -6.67
CA HIS A 74 11.65 1.24 -6.30
C HIS A 74 10.56 0.23 -6.67
N VAL A 75 9.63 0.62 -7.54
CA VAL A 75 8.49 -0.23 -7.92
C VAL A 75 8.90 -1.58 -8.50
N SER A 76 10.03 -1.66 -9.19
CA SER A 76 10.57 -2.91 -9.77
C SER A 76 11.06 -3.90 -8.71
N ASP A 77 11.63 -3.37 -7.61
CA ASP A 77 12.38 -4.13 -6.61
C ASP A 77 11.68 -4.16 -5.26
N LEU A 78 10.42 -3.73 -5.23
CA LEU A 78 9.63 -3.62 -4.02
C LEU A 78 8.52 -4.67 -3.99
N VAL A 79 8.51 -5.47 -2.94
CA VAL A 79 7.41 -6.37 -2.60
C VAL A 79 6.70 -5.85 -1.36
N SER A 80 5.39 -5.81 -1.38
CA SER A 80 4.56 -5.62 -0.19
C SER A 80 4.07 -6.96 0.32
N ILE A 81 4.13 -7.14 1.62
CA ILE A 81 3.43 -8.23 2.30
C ILE A 81 2.34 -7.67 3.21
N ASP A 82 1.29 -8.46 3.34
CA ASP A 82 0.17 -8.10 4.19
C ASP A 82 -0.65 -9.34 4.57
N PHE A 83 -1.43 -9.21 5.63
CA PHE A 83 -2.40 -10.22 6.06
C PHE A 83 -3.82 -9.69 5.96
N PHE A 84 -4.73 -10.55 5.61
CA PHE A 84 -6.16 -10.31 5.80
C PHE A 84 -6.87 -11.55 6.34
N VAL A 85 -7.99 -11.32 6.98
CA VAL A 85 -8.76 -12.39 7.61
C VAL A 85 -10.00 -12.74 6.81
N VAL A 86 -10.36 -14.03 6.84
CA VAL A 86 -11.55 -14.58 6.19
C VAL A 86 -12.26 -15.49 7.17
N PRO A 87 -13.51 -15.20 7.57
CA PRO A 87 -14.30 -16.11 8.39
C PRO A 87 -14.76 -17.32 7.57
N THR A 88 -14.84 -18.48 8.20
CA THR A 88 -15.43 -19.68 7.62
C THR A 88 -16.92 -19.82 8.01
N ALA A 89 -17.62 -20.72 7.32
CA ALA A 89 -19.01 -21.09 7.67
C ALA A 89 -19.17 -21.58 9.12
N THR A 90 -18.11 -22.07 9.74
CA THR A 90 -18.08 -22.51 11.14
C THR A 90 -17.53 -21.44 12.08
N PHE A 91 -17.49 -20.18 11.67
CA PHE A 91 -16.98 -19.03 12.42
C PHE A 91 -15.51 -19.11 12.85
N ARG A 92 -14.73 -20.03 12.28
CA ARG A 92 -13.27 -20.00 12.43
C ARG A 92 -12.69 -18.88 11.58
N VAL A 93 -11.66 -18.24 12.08
CA VAL A 93 -10.95 -17.17 11.36
C VAL A 93 -9.72 -17.78 10.67
N LEU A 94 -9.61 -17.57 9.36
CA LEU A 94 -8.44 -17.92 8.58
C LEU A 94 -7.67 -16.64 8.25
N TYR A 95 -6.36 -16.73 8.30
CA TYR A 95 -5.44 -15.66 7.92
C TYR A 95 -4.84 -15.98 6.56
N VAL A 96 -4.89 -14.99 5.68
CA VAL A 96 -4.29 -15.09 4.35
C VAL A 96 -3.08 -14.19 4.30
N PHE A 97 -1.92 -14.78 4.09
CA PHE A 97 -0.68 -14.06 3.77
C PHE A 97 -0.62 -13.78 2.29
N LEU A 98 -0.23 -12.55 1.92
CA LEU A 98 -0.01 -12.13 0.54
C LEU A 98 1.37 -11.49 0.40
N ALA A 99 2.09 -11.82 -0.68
CA ALA A 99 3.28 -11.14 -1.15
C ALA A 99 3.04 -10.61 -2.56
N LEU A 100 3.03 -9.28 -2.71
CA LEU A 100 2.71 -8.56 -3.93
C LEU A 100 3.94 -7.81 -4.45
N LEU A 101 4.47 -8.21 -5.60
CA LEU A 101 5.47 -7.44 -6.34
C LEU A 101 4.80 -6.21 -6.94
N HIS A 102 5.32 -5.02 -6.65
CA HIS A 102 4.73 -3.76 -7.12
C HIS A 102 4.81 -3.62 -8.63
N HIS A 103 5.91 -4.12 -9.23
CA HIS A 103 6.01 -4.22 -10.68
C HIS A 103 4.89 -5.11 -11.21
N ARG A 104 4.16 -4.63 -12.18
CA ARG A 104 3.03 -5.33 -12.82
C ARG A 104 1.93 -5.83 -11.86
N ARG A 105 1.94 -5.47 -10.58
CA ARG A 105 0.95 -5.91 -9.58
C ARG A 105 0.86 -7.43 -9.43
N ARG A 106 1.97 -8.12 -9.57
CA ARG A 106 2.02 -9.58 -9.54
C ARG A 106 2.03 -10.10 -8.10
N VAL A 107 1.08 -10.96 -7.76
CA VAL A 107 1.12 -11.73 -6.51
C VAL A 107 2.16 -12.84 -6.69
N VAL A 108 3.27 -12.77 -5.97
CA VAL A 108 4.35 -13.75 -6.07
C VAL A 108 4.14 -14.93 -5.14
N HIS A 109 3.43 -14.72 -4.04
CA HIS A 109 3.10 -15.78 -3.09
C HIS A 109 1.82 -15.45 -2.31
N PHE A 110 1.07 -16.47 -1.95
CA PHE A 110 0.02 -16.40 -0.94
C PHE A 110 -0.06 -17.72 -0.20
N ASN A 111 -0.49 -17.68 1.05
CA ASN A 111 -0.78 -18.88 1.80
C ASN A 111 -1.87 -18.60 2.84
N VAL A 112 -2.49 -19.65 3.36
CA VAL A 112 -3.60 -19.59 4.31
C VAL A 112 -3.23 -20.39 5.56
N THR A 113 -3.59 -19.89 6.73
CA THR A 113 -3.44 -20.58 8.00
C THR A 113 -4.49 -20.13 9.01
N ASP A 114 -4.78 -20.94 10.00
CA ASP A 114 -5.56 -20.52 11.18
C ASP A 114 -4.67 -20.02 12.33
N SER A 115 -3.35 -20.23 12.24
CA SER A 115 -2.38 -19.89 13.28
C SER A 115 -1.13 -19.23 12.72
N PRO A 116 -1.15 -17.93 12.43
CA PRO A 116 -0.05 -17.21 11.82
C PRO A 116 1.05 -16.90 12.85
N THR A 117 1.98 -17.83 13.03
CA THR A 117 3.14 -17.61 13.90
C THR A 117 4.29 -16.92 13.17
N ALA A 118 5.21 -16.28 13.91
CA ALA A 118 6.41 -15.68 13.33
C ALA A 118 7.30 -16.69 12.60
N ALA A 119 7.29 -17.96 13.01
CA ALA A 119 8.01 -19.04 12.32
C ALA A 119 7.33 -19.39 10.99
N TRP A 120 6.01 -19.53 10.99
CA TRP A 120 5.23 -19.77 9.78
C TRP A 120 5.37 -18.59 8.79
N THR A 121 5.26 -17.37 9.26
CA THR A 121 5.41 -16.16 8.42
C THR A 121 6.82 -16.06 7.83
N ALA A 122 7.85 -16.41 8.60
CA ALA A 122 9.23 -16.48 8.10
C ALA A 122 9.39 -17.52 6.98
N GLN A 123 8.70 -18.66 7.07
CA GLN A 123 8.70 -19.68 6.04
C GLN A 123 8.02 -19.18 4.76
N GLN A 124 6.95 -18.37 4.87
CA GLN A 124 6.27 -17.81 3.69
C GLN A 124 7.20 -16.90 2.86
N ILE A 125 8.15 -16.21 3.50
CA ILE A 125 9.14 -15.40 2.78
C ILE A 125 10.12 -16.28 2.01
N VAL A 126 10.53 -17.41 2.57
CA VAL A 126 11.40 -18.37 1.86
C VAL A 126 10.68 -18.97 0.66
N GLU A 127 9.41 -19.32 0.82
CA GLU A 127 8.58 -19.88 -0.26
C GLU A 127 8.26 -18.85 -1.34
N ALA A 128 8.13 -17.57 -0.96
CA ALA A 128 7.89 -16.47 -1.89
C ALA A 128 9.11 -16.18 -2.77
N PHE A 129 10.33 -16.36 -2.23
CA PHE A 129 11.58 -16.00 -2.89
C PHE A 129 12.58 -17.17 -2.81
N PRO A 130 12.32 -18.25 -3.56
CA PRO A 130 13.28 -19.34 -3.66
C PRO A 130 14.51 -18.87 -4.44
N HIS A 131 15.70 -19.12 -3.91
CA HIS A 131 16.99 -18.79 -4.49
C HIS A 131 17.25 -17.26 -4.62
N GLU A 132 17.95 -16.83 -5.67
CA GLU A 132 18.46 -15.47 -5.84
C GLU A 132 17.42 -14.42 -6.30
N GLU A 133 16.13 -14.76 -6.31
CA GLU A 133 15.06 -13.87 -6.77
C GLU A 133 14.51 -12.93 -5.66
N ALA A 134 15.26 -12.75 -4.58
CA ALA A 134 14.82 -11.90 -3.47
C ALA A 134 14.69 -10.43 -3.90
N PRO A 135 13.61 -9.73 -3.52
CA PRO A 135 13.44 -8.33 -3.82
C PRO A 135 14.43 -7.49 -3.02
N ARG A 136 14.80 -6.33 -3.53
CA ARG A 136 15.65 -5.38 -2.79
C ARG A 136 14.96 -4.85 -1.53
N PHE A 137 13.65 -4.62 -1.57
CA PHE A 137 12.89 -4.06 -0.47
C PHE A 137 11.61 -4.85 -0.19
N LEU A 138 11.31 -5.01 1.09
CA LEU A 138 10.09 -5.62 1.61
C LEU A 138 9.30 -4.60 2.43
N LEU A 139 8.15 -4.18 1.92
CA LEU A 139 7.23 -3.27 2.59
C LEU A 139 6.25 -4.08 3.44
N ARG A 140 6.13 -3.73 4.71
CA ARG A 140 5.17 -4.31 5.65
C ARG A 140 4.76 -3.32 6.74
N ASP A 141 3.73 -3.65 7.46
CA ASP A 141 3.34 -2.96 8.68
C ASP A 141 4.19 -3.40 9.89
N ARG A 142 3.77 -2.97 11.09
CA ARG A 142 4.46 -3.24 12.36
C ARG A 142 3.76 -4.31 13.19
N ASP A 143 2.97 -5.19 12.58
CA ASP A 143 2.29 -6.25 13.31
C ASP A 143 3.29 -7.15 14.03
N SER A 144 2.91 -7.61 15.21
CA SER A 144 3.69 -8.52 16.07
C SER A 144 3.96 -9.88 15.42
N ILE A 145 3.13 -10.27 14.46
CA ILE A 145 3.28 -11.49 13.65
C ILE A 145 4.65 -11.54 12.91
N TYR A 146 5.24 -10.36 12.64
CA TYR A 146 6.58 -10.22 12.06
C TYR A 146 7.65 -10.17 13.16
N GLY A 147 7.67 -11.19 14.01
CA GLY A 147 8.58 -11.30 15.15
C GLY A 147 10.06 -11.51 14.76
N GLY A 148 10.91 -11.76 15.77
CA GLY A 148 12.36 -11.87 15.59
C GLY A 148 12.81 -12.94 14.60
N LYS A 149 12.11 -14.09 14.51
CA LYS A 149 12.42 -15.15 13.54
C LYS A 149 12.20 -14.67 12.10
N PHE A 150 11.10 -13.96 11.85
CA PHE A 150 10.80 -13.36 10.56
C PHE A 150 11.90 -12.37 10.14
N ARG A 151 12.23 -11.40 11.02
CA ARG A 151 13.24 -10.37 10.73
C ARG A 151 14.61 -10.96 10.41
N ARG A 152 15.06 -11.96 11.19
CA ARG A 152 16.32 -12.67 10.89
C ARG A 152 16.30 -13.35 9.53
N ARG A 153 15.17 -13.92 9.12
CA ARG A 153 15.04 -14.57 7.82
C ARG A 153 15.11 -13.55 6.68
N VAL A 154 14.37 -12.46 6.77
CA VAL A 154 14.39 -11.37 5.78
C VAL A 154 15.81 -10.78 5.64
N GLN A 155 16.48 -10.52 6.76
CA GLN A 155 17.85 -10.05 6.77
C GLN A 155 18.83 -11.07 6.16
N GLY A 156 18.67 -12.35 6.45
CA GLY A 156 19.49 -13.43 5.87
C GLY A 156 19.32 -13.60 4.35
N LEU A 157 18.21 -13.14 3.80
CA LEU A 157 17.98 -13.08 2.33
C LEU A 157 18.49 -11.77 1.71
N GLY A 158 19.14 -10.89 2.45
CA GLY A 158 19.63 -9.60 1.95
C GLY A 158 18.53 -8.58 1.67
N ILE A 159 17.29 -8.80 2.11
CA ILE A 159 16.15 -7.93 1.83
C ILE A 159 16.11 -6.76 2.82
N GLY A 160 16.04 -5.53 2.30
CA GLY A 160 15.85 -4.33 3.12
C GLY A 160 14.40 -4.18 3.56
N GLU A 161 14.13 -4.21 4.88
CA GLU A 161 12.78 -4.00 5.40
C GLU A 161 12.39 -2.51 5.36
N VAL A 162 11.21 -2.22 4.81
CA VAL A 162 10.57 -0.91 4.79
C VAL A 162 9.31 -0.98 5.64
N LEU A 163 9.32 -0.30 6.78
CA LEU A 163 8.21 -0.31 7.72
C LEU A 163 7.29 0.88 7.49
N THR A 164 5.99 0.62 7.38
CA THR A 164 5.00 1.70 7.38
C THR A 164 4.98 2.43 8.72
N ALA A 165 4.57 3.69 8.72
CA ALA A 165 4.35 4.42 9.97
C ALA A 165 3.19 3.77 10.75
N PRO A 166 3.18 3.85 12.09
CA PRO A 166 2.08 3.33 12.87
C PRO A 166 0.73 3.90 12.42
N ARG A 167 -0.28 3.05 12.34
CA ARG A 167 -1.66 3.40 11.91
C ARG A 167 -1.73 4.11 10.56
N SER A 168 -0.88 3.71 9.62
CA SER A 168 -0.77 4.33 8.29
C SER A 168 -0.98 3.32 7.16
N PRO A 169 -2.15 2.68 7.04
CA PRO A 169 -2.43 1.67 6.01
C PRO A 169 -2.22 2.23 4.60
N TRP A 170 -2.52 3.52 4.39
CA TRP A 170 -2.27 4.19 3.08
C TRP A 170 -0.81 4.14 2.60
N GLN A 171 0.13 3.73 3.43
CA GLN A 171 1.52 3.53 3.05
C GLN A 171 1.78 2.16 2.39
N ASN A 172 0.80 1.24 2.44
CA ASN A 172 0.79 -0.02 1.69
C ASN A 172 -0.38 -0.08 0.67
N PRO A 173 -0.54 0.94 -0.20
CA PRO A 173 -1.75 1.13 -0.99
C PRO A 173 -2.00 0.02 -2.02
N PHE A 174 -0.95 -0.70 -2.41
CA PHE A 174 -1.07 -1.75 -3.43
C PHE A 174 -1.60 -3.05 -2.85
N ALA A 175 -1.10 -3.47 -1.68
CA ALA A 175 -1.61 -4.63 -0.97
C ALA A 175 -3.05 -4.38 -0.51
N GLU A 176 -3.33 -3.23 0.10
CA GLU A 176 -4.67 -2.84 0.52
C GLU A 176 -5.68 -2.86 -0.64
N ARG A 177 -5.31 -2.31 -1.79
CA ARG A 177 -6.16 -2.33 -2.99
C ARG A 177 -6.39 -3.74 -3.50
N LEU A 178 -5.36 -4.58 -3.51
CA LEU A 178 -5.48 -5.99 -3.91
C LEU A 178 -6.42 -6.75 -2.97
N ILE A 179 -6.24 -6.62 -1.66
CA ILE A 179 -7.11 -7.23 -0.65
C ILE A 179 -8.57 -6.79 -0.85
N GLY A 180 -8.81 -5.49 -1.01
CA GLY A 180 -10.13 -4.97 -1.31
C GLY A 180 -10.71 -5.51 -2.63
N THR A 181 -9.88 -5.77 -3.62
CA THR A 181 -10.30 -6.39 -4.89
C THR A 181 -10.65 -7.86 -4.70
N ILE A 182 -9.82 -8.63 -4.00
CA ILE A 182 -10.09 -10.04 -3.66
C ILE A 182 -11.42 -10.16 -2.89
N ARG A 183 -11.66 -9.26 -1.94
CA ARG A 183 -12.94 -9.25 -1.20
C ARG A 183 -14.12 -9.08 -2.14
N ARG A 184 -14.18 -7.99 -2.87
CA ARG A 184 -15.33 -7.67 -3.76
C ARG A 184 -15.52 -8.64 -4.92
N GLU A 185 -14.44 -9.14 -5.50
CA GLU A 185 -14.52 -9.95 -6.72
C GLU A 185 -14.55 -11.46 -6.46
N LEU A 186 -14.24 -11.91 -5.23
CA LEU A 186 -14.27 -13.33 -4.87
C LEU A 186 -15.00 -13.59 -3.55
N LEU A 187 -14.52 -13.01 -2.44
CA LEU A 187 -14.92 -13.45 -1.11
C LEU A 187 -16.37 -13.08 -0.77
N ASP A 188 -16.87 -11.95 -1.28
CA ASP A 188 -18.27 -11.53 -1.10
C ASP A 188 -19.26 -12.46 -1.83
N HIS A 189 -18.76 -13.37 -2.70
CA HIS A 189 -19.56 -14.31 -3.48
C HIS A 189 -19.36 -15.79 -3.08
N VAL A 190 -18.58 -16.06 -2.03
CA VAL A 190 -18.20 -17.43 -1.66
C VAL A 190 -18.29 -17.65 -0.16
N ILE A 191 -19.03 -18.67 0.25
CA ILE A 191 -18.99 -19.15 1.63
C ILE A 191 -17.78 -20.06 1.80
N VAL A 192 -16.83 -19.65 2.64
CA VAL A 192 -15.60 -20.39 2.88
C VAL A 192 -15.85 -21.48 3.91
N MET A 193 -15.60 -22.75 3.54
CA MET A 193 -15.81 -23.89 4.42
C MET A 193 -14.60 -24.18 5.31
N ASN A 194 -13.40 -24.16 4.74
CA ASN A 194 -12.15 -24.49 5.40
C ASN A 194 -10.95 -23.90 4.65
N GLU A 195 -9.76 -24.12 5.21
CA GLU A 195 -8.49 -23.64 4.66
C GLU A 195 -8.23 -24.16 3.24
N GLY A 196 -8.40 -25.43 2.98
CA GLY A 196 -8.21 -26.03 1.65
C GLY A 196 -9.19 -25.47 0.62
N HIS A 197 -10.43 -25.21 1.02
CA HIS A 197 -11.41 -24.55 0.16
C HIS A 197 -10.96 -23.12 -0.19
N LEU A 198 -10.56 -22.33 0.80
CA LEU A 198 -10.09 -20.95 0.60
C LEU A 198 -8.84 -20.92 -0.32
N ARG A 199 -7.87 -21.79 -0.09
CA ARG A 199 -6.67 -21.90 -0.94
C ARG A 199 -7.02 -22.18 -2.41
N ARG A 200 -7.94 -23.11 -2.68
CA ARG A 200 -8.39 -23.42 -4.05
C ARG A 200 -9.06 -22.21 -4.69
N ARG A 201 -9.96 -21.51 -3.96
CA ARG A 201 -10.66 -20.34 -4.48
C ARG A 201 -9.70 -19.20 -4.78
N LEU A 202 -8.78 -18.91 -3.88
CA LEU A 202 -7.75 -17.88 -4.09
C LEU A 202 -6.83 -18.22 -5.27
N ARG A 203 -6.38 -19.48 -5.38
CA ARG A 203 -5.55 -19.92 -6.51
C ARG A 203 -6.25 -19.70 -7.85
N ASN A 204 -7.50 -20.10 -7.96
CA ASN A 204 -8.29 -19.92 -9.19
C ASN A 204 -8.50 -18.42 -9.50
N TYR A 205 -8.78 -17.63 -8.47
CA TYR A 205 -8.93 -16.18 -8.63
C TYR A 205 -7.61 -15.52 -9.06
N LEU A 206 -6.50 -15.84 -8.42
CA LEU A 206 -5.20 -15.26 -8.74
C LEU A 206 -4.71 -15.67 -10.14
N SER A 207 -5.04 -16.86 -10.62
CA SER A 207 -4.81 -17.24 -12.02
C SER A 207 -5.58 -16.31 -12.99
N TYR A 208 -6.86 -16.06 -12.72
CA TYR A 208 -7.64 -15.08 -13.47
C TYR A 208 -7.08 -13.66 -13.33
N TYR A 209 -6.72 -13.25 -12.12
CA TYR A 209 -6.16 -11.94 -11.80
C TYR A 209 -4.88 -11.67 -12.61
N HIS A 210 -3.98 -12.65 -12.71
CA HIS A 210 -2.72 -12.51 -13.43
C HIS A 210 -2.90 -12.56 -14.94
N ALA A 211 -3.63 -13.53 -15.47
CA ALA A 211 -3.66 -13.82 -16.89
C ALA A 211 -4.81 -13.13 -17.65
N SER A 212 -5.81 -12.60 -16.96
CA SER A 212 -7.05 -12.14 -17.63
C SER A 212 -7.55 -10.77 -17.18
N ARG A 213 -7.42 -10.45 -15.89
CA ARG A 213 -7.97 -9.23 -15.33
C ARG A 213 -7.17 -8.01 -15.76
N THR A 214 -7.85 -7.07 -16.42
CA THR A 214 -7.21 -5.82 -16.86
C THR A 214 -7.13 -4.80 -15.72
N HIS A 215 -6.05 -4.01 -15.70
CA HIS A 215 -5.77 -3.00 -14.69
C HIS A 215 -5.53 -1.63 -15.31
N LEU A 216 -6.23 -0.60 -14.83
CA LEU A 216 -6.03 0.77 -15.32
C LEU A 216 -4.57 1.24 -15.14
N ALA A 217 -3.93 0.85 -14.04
CA ALA A 217 -2.55 1.23 -13.74
C ALA A 217 -1.50 0.47 -14.58
N LEU A 218 -1.91 -0.50 -15.39
CA LEU A 218 -1.09 -1.25 -16.33
C LEU A 218 -1.53 -0.96 -17.78
N GLU A 219 -2.02 0.25 -18.05
CA GLU A 219 -2.49 0.64 -19.38
C GLU A 219 -3.61 -0.26 -19.92
N LYS A 220 -4.46 -0.75 -19.02
CA LYS A 220 -5.55 -1.70 -19.28
C LYS A 220 -5.08 -3.11 -19.66
N ASP A 221 -3.82 -3.43 -19.39
CA ASP A 221 -3.29 -4.80 -19.53
C ASP A 221 -3.46 -5.61 -18.23
N ALA A 222 -3.23 -6.92 -18.31
CA ALA A 222 -3.15 -7.82 -17.16
C ALA A 222 -1.72 -7.82 -16.54
N PRO A 223 -1.54 -8.28 -15.28
CA PRO A 223 -0.22 -8.49 -14.71
C PRO A 223 0.71 -9.33 -15.59
N GLU A 224 0.19 -10.41 -16.18
CA GLU A 224 0.81 -11.14 -17.28
C GLU A 224 0.33 -10.52 -18.59
N PRO A 225 1.23 -9.94 -19.42
CA PRO A 225 0.82 -9.23 -20.62
C PRO A 225 -0.01 -10.09 -21.57
N ARG A 226 -1.07 -9.51 -22.11
CA ARG A 226 -1.93 -10.17 -23.08
C ARG A 226 -1.72 -9.57 -24.47
N ALA A 227 -1.57 -10.44 -25.45
CA ALA A 227 -1.58 -10.02 -26.85
C ALA A 227 -2.96 -9.44 -27.24
N VAL A 228 -2.94 -8.46 -28.12
CA VAL A 228 -4.16 -7.95 -28.76
C VAL A 228 -4.61 -8.98 -29.79
N GLU A 229 -5.86 -9.38 -29.70
CA GLU A 229 -6.49 -10.31 -30.65
C GLU A 229 -7.29 -9.50 -31.68
N PRO A 230 -6.79 -9.30 -32.93
CA PRO A 230 -7.44 -8.47 -33.92
C PRO A 230 -8.73 -9.14 -34.48
N PRO A 231 -9.66 -8.36 -35.04
CA PRO A 231 -10.92 -8.87 -35.59
C PRO A 231 -10.78 -10.04 -36.59
N ALA A 232 -9.68 -10.08 -37.32
CA ALA A 232 -9.39 -11.16 -38.29
C ALA A 232 -9.25 -12.56 -37.67
N GLN A 233 -9.05 -12.64 -36.33
CA GLN A 233 -8.96 -13.93 -35.62
C GLN A 233 -10.31 -14.58 -35.32
N GLY A 234 -11.44 -13.97 -35.74
CA GLY A 234 -12.76 -14.55 -35.62
C GLY A 234 -13.67 -13.87 -34.57
N PRO A 235 -14.81 -14.50 -34.26
CA PRO A 235 -15.79 -13.96 -33.32
C PRO A 235 -15.28 -13.95 -31.88
N VAL A 236 -15.86 -13.06 -31.08
CA VAL A 236 -15.55 -12.97 -29.64
C VAL A 236 -16.30 -14.04 -28.86
N VAL A 237 -15.59 -14.80 -28.05
CA VAL A 237 -16.14 -15.86 -27.19
C VAL A 237 -15.84 -15.51 -25.73
N ALA A 238 -16.84 -15.67 -24.87
CA ALA A 238 -16.69 -15.53 -23.40
C ALA A 238 -16.29 -16.88 -22.78
N LEU A 239 -15.14 -16.89 -22.08
CA LEU A 239 -14.67 -18.06 -21.34
C LEU A 239 -14.89 -17.85 -19.85
N PRO A 240 -15.74 -18.66 -19.20
CA PRO A 240 -15.98 -18.57 -17.76
C PRO A 240 -14.67 -18.75 -16.95
N GLN A 241 -14.48 -17.89 -15.97
CA GLN A 241 -13.37 -17.91 -15.02
C GLN A 241 -13.90 -17.92 -13.59
N VAL A 242 -13.12 -18.42 -12.63
CA VAL A 242 -13.42 -18.39 -11.19
C VAL A 242 -14.80 -19.01 -10.89
N GLY A 243 -15.14 -20.12 -11.57
CA GLY A 243 -16.44 -20.78 -11.41
C GLY A 243 -17.62 -19.99 -11.98
N GLY A 244 -17.39 -19.16 -12.99
CA GLY A 244 -18.42 -18.34 -13.66
C GLY A 244 -18.61 -16.94 -13.09
N LEU A 245 -17.93 -16.57 -12.00
CA LEU A 245 -17.98 -15.22 -11.43
C LEU A 245 -17.43 -14.16 -12.38
N HIS A 246 -16.44 -14.53 -13.18
CA HIS A 246 -15.78 -13.67 -14.15
C HIS A 246 -15.70 -14.34 -15.51
N HIS A 247 -15.39 -13.55 -16.54
CA HIS A 247 -15.19 -14.07 -17.89
C HIS A 247 -13.92 -13.47 -18.50
N ARG A 248 -13.19 -14.30 -19.25
CA ARG A 248 -12.18 -13.85 -20.19
C ARG A 248 -12.80 -13.85 -21.59
N TYR A 249 -12.57 -12.78 -22.32
CA TYR A 249 -12.99 -12.67 -23.70
C TYR A 249 -11.80 -12.93 -24.62
N VAL A 250 -11.97 -13.82 -25.58
CA VAL A 250 -10.96 -14.17 -26.58
C VAL A 250 -11.61 -14.25 -27.95
N ARG A 251 -10.81 -14.17 -29.03
CA ARG A 251 -11.26 -14.48 -30.35
C ARG A 251 -10.93 -15.92 -30.71
N ARG A 252 -11.82 -16.60 -31.39
CA ARG A 252 -11.61 -17.96 -31.92
C ARG A 252 -12.01 -18.00 -33.39
N ALA A 253 -11.13 -18.59 -34.21
CA ALA A 253 -11.50 -19.00 -35.54
C ALA A 253 -12.66 -20.02 -35.45
N ALA A 254 -13.59 -19.95 -36.38
CA ALA A 254 -14.70 -20.88 -36.53
C ALA A 254 -14.20 -22.28 -36.86
#